data_b4d59028cd34e37c43c92e12fc03ef48
#
_entry.id   b4d59028cd34e37c43c92e12fc03ef48
#
_cell.length_a   1.000
_cell.length_b   1.000
_cell.length_c   1.000
_cell.angle_alpha   90.00
_cell.angle_beta   90.00
_cell.angle_gamma   90.00
#
_symmetry.space_group_name_H-M   'P 1'
#
loop_
_entity.id
_entity.type
_entity.pdbx_description
1 polymer ?
#
loop_
_entity_poly.entity_id
_entity_poly.type
_entity_poly.pdbx_seq_one_letter_code
_entity_poly.pdbx_strand_id
1 'polypeptide(L)'
;MTKRQEYKVLQSYPDFEVREYLPCVLAQVKVSANYESASSMAFAPLFKYISQGNKTSEKIAMTAPVIAAQSGLKTEQDDWYVSFVMPSGSKFTQMPHPNDPQVVLKELDKQSCVVISFRGRATITVTKEKINQLRSAAKRENIALTSETRIARFDPPFKPGLFHYNEIVIPANF
;
A
#
# COMPACT_ATOMS: atom_id res chain seq x y z
N MET A 1 -11.25 1.36 16.07
CA MET A 1 -10.73 0.49 14.97
C MET A 1 -10.30 1.35 13.80
N THR A 2 -9.11 1.09 13.27
CA THR A 2 -8.59 1.82 12.12
C THR A 2 -9.38 1.48 10.86
N LYS A 3 -9.84 2.52 10.14
CA LYS A 3 -10.57 2.32 8.88
C LYS A 3 -9.62 1.84 7.80
N ARG A 4 -10.13 1.04 6.87
CA ARG A 4 -9.38 0.47 5.77
C ARG A 4 -9.75 1.10 4.44
N GLN A 5 -8.81 1.05 3.49
CA GLN A 5 -9.04 1.42 2.10
C GLN A 5 -10.23 0.64 1.54
N GLU A 6 -11.12 1.33 0.84
CA GLU A 6 -12.38 0.73 0.35
C GLU A 6 -12.18 0.01 -0.97
N TYR A 7 -12.82 -1.14 -1.10
CA TYR A 7 -12.83 -1.94 -2.32
C TYR A 7 -14.10 -2.77 -2.41
N LYS A 8 -14.34 -3.31 -3.62
CA LYS A 8 -15.37 -4.32 -3.90
C LYS A 8 -14.68 -5.58 -4.40
N VAL A 9 -15.12 -6.74 -3.93
CA VAL A 9 -14.65 -8.03 -4.48
C VAL A 9 -15.43 -8.30 -5.75
N LEU A 10 -14.71 -8.40 -6.87
CA LEU A 10 -15.30 -8.72 -8.18
C LEU A 10 -15.36 -10.22 -8.43
N GLN A 11 -14.32 -10.93 -7.99
CA GLN A 11 -14.19 -12.37 -8.18
C GLN A 11 -13.33 -12.94 -7.05
N SER A 12 -13.72 -14.11 -6.53
CA SER A 12 -12.93 -14.84 -5.53
C SER A 12 -12.45 -16.15 -6.14
N TYR A 13 -11.18 -16.44 -5.96
CA TYR A 13 -10.53 -17.70 -6.29
C TYR A 13 -10.04 -18.36 -5.00
N PRO A 14 -9.68 -19.64 -5.01
CA PRO A 14 -9.25 -20.30 -3.77
C PRO A 14 -8.07 -19.64 -3.06
N ASP A 15 -7.14 -19.05 -3.79
CA ASP A 15 -5.91 -18.48 -3.27
C ASP A 15 -5.76 -16.97 -3.45
N PHE A 16 -6.66 -16.31 -4.18
CA PHE A 16 -6.62 -14.86 -4.36
C PHE A 16 -7.98 -14.27 -4.72
N GLU A 17 -8.07 -12.95 -4.69
CA GLU A 17 -9.26 -12.20 -5.10
C GLU A 17 -8.93 -11.20 -6.20
N VAL A 18 -9.92 -10.91 -7.04
CA VAL A 18 -9.92 -9.73 -7.91
C VAL A 18 -10.76 -8.66 -7.22
N ARG A 19 -10.17 -7.51 -6.96
CA ARG A 19 -10.83 -6.38 -6.28
C ARG A 19 -10.84 -5.16 -7.17
N GLU A 20 -11.91 -4.39 -7.05
CA GLU A 20 -11.98 -3.02 -7.56
C GLU A 20 -11.81 -2.08 -6.38
N TYR A 21 -10.69 -1.37 -6.34
CA TYR A 21 -10.45 -0.33 -5.34
C TYR A 21 -11.10 0.96 -5.78
N LEU A 22 -11.81 1.62 -4.85
CA LEU A 22 -12.44 2.91 -5.10
C LEU A 22 -11.39 4.01 -5.24
N PRO A 23 -11.71 5.11 -5.92
CA PRO A 23 -10.78 6.25 -5.98
C PRO A 23 -10.40 6.73 -4.58
N CYS A 24 -9.16 7.11 -4.40
CA CYS A 24 -8.66 7.61 -3.12
C CYS A 24 -7.54 8.63 -3.31
N VAL A 25 -7.17 9.27 -2.21
CA VAL A 25 -6.01 10.17 -2.16
C VAL A 25 -4.93 9.49 -1.33
N LEU A 26 -3.71 9.55 -1.82
CA LEU A 26 -2.52 9.04 -1.14
C LEU A 26 -1.64 10.20 -0.69
N ALA A 27 -1.07 10.08 0.51
CA ALA A 27 0.12 10.83 0.89
C ALA A 27 1.32 9.89 0.71
N GLN A 28 2.28 10.29 -0.11
CA GLN A 28 3.34 9.40 -0.58
C GLN A 28 4.71 10.01 -0.38
N VAL A 29 5.67 9.17 0.02
CA VAL A 29 7.09 9.52 0.10
C VAL A 29 7.88 8.52 -0.75
N LYS A 30 8.78 9.06 -1.58
CA LYS A 30 9.75 8.26 -2.32
C LYS A 30 11.01 8.11 -1.46
N VAL A 31 11.42 6.88 -1.20
CA VAL A 31 12.66 6.58 -0.47
C VAL A 31 13.53 5.64 -1.28
N SER A 32 14.85 5.88 -1.24
CA SER A 32 15.84 4.97 -1.82
C SER A 32 16.39 4.11 -0.67
N ALA A 33 15.99 2.86 -0.64
CA ALA A 33 16.28 1.96 0.49
C ALA A 33 16.13 0.50 0.08
N ASN A 34 16.65 -0.40 0.93
CA ASN A 34 16.36 -1.82 0.79
C ASN A 34 14.94 -2.13 1.31
N TYR A 35 14.48 -3.36 1.08
CA TYR A 35 13.14 -3.81 1.47
C TYR A 35 12.84 -3.59 2.96
N GLU A 36 13.77 -3.97 3.84
CA GLU A 36 13.55 -3.90 5.27
C GLU A 36 13.43 -2.47 5.81
N SER A 37 14.11 -1.52 5.18
CA SER A 37 14.22 -0.13 5.66
C SER A 37 13.18 0.81 5.08
N ALA A 38 12.64 0.49 3.90
CA ALA A 38 11.84 1.43 3.12
C ALA A 38 10.66 2.01 3.90
N SER A 39 9.83 1.16 4.50
CA SER A 39 8.63 1.61 5.21
C SER A 39 8.97 2.41 6.46
N SER A 40 9.99 2.01 7.22
CA SER A 40 10.39 2.74 8.43
C SER A 40 10.98 4.11 8.11
N MET A 41 11.74 4.23 7.03
CA MET A 41 12.28 5.53 6.58
C MET A 41 11.19 6.51 6.15
N ALA A 42 10.15 6.00 5.51
CA ALA A 42 9.05 6.83 5.02
C ALA A 42 8.01 7.15 6.10
N PHE A 43 7.92 6.33 7.14
CA PHE A 43 6.87 6.47 8.15
C PHE A 43 6.90 7.82 8.87
N ALA A 44 8.07 8.28 9.30
CA ALA A 44 8.18 9.52 10.06
C ALA A 44 7.63 10.75 9.32
N PRO A 45 8.03 11.05 8.07
CA PRO A 45 7.47 12.20 7.35
C PRO A 45 5.98 12.04 7.06
N LEU A 46 5.49 10.84 6.79
CA LEU A 46 4.06 10.60 6.55
C LEU A 46 3.25 10.77 7.83
N PHE A 47 3.72 10.22 8.94
CA PHE A 47 3.05 10.36 10.23
C PHE A 47 3.04 11.82 10.70
N LYS A 48 4.12 12.55 10.48
CA LYS A 48 4.19 13.98 10.77
C LYS A 48 3.15 14.77 9.97
N TYR A 49 2.98 14.43 8.68
CA TYR A 49 1.98 15.07 7.84
C TYR A 49 0.57 14.94 8.41
N ILE A 50 0.15 13.74 8.78
CA ILE A 50 -1.20 13.49 9.32
C ILE A 50 -1.37 13.98 10.77
N SER A 51 -0.26 14.26 11.46
CA SER A 51 -0.23 14.74 12.84
C SER A 51 0.00 16.26 12.90
N GLN A 52 -0.69 17.01 12.05
CA GLN A 52 -0.64 18.48 11.95
C GLN A 52 0.57 19.07 11.21
N GLY A 53 1.42 18.24 10.61
CA GLY A 53 2.57 18.70 9.79
C GLY A 53 2.17 19.19 8.41
N ASN A 54 1.17 20.07 8.33
CA ASN A 54 0.64 20.63 7.10
C ASN A 54 0.27 22.11 7.29
N LYS A 55 -0.03 22.81 6.19
CA LYS A 55 -0.22 24.27 6.20
C LYS A 55 -1.38 24.76 7.06
N THR A 56 -2.38 23.93 7.29
CA THR A 56 -3.55 24.28 8.11
C THR A 56 -3.52 23.64 9.50
N SER A 57 -2.43 22.94 9.83
CA SER A 57 -2.26 22.22 11.11
C SER A 57 -3.41 21.26 11.41
N GLU A 58 -4.00 20.67 10.39
CA GLU A 58 -5.08 19.70 10.53
C GLU A 58 -4.56 18.34 10.95
N LYS A 59 -5.28 17.68 11.85
CA LYS A 59 -5.05 16.29 12.19
C LYS A 59 -5.86 15.40 11.25
N ILE A 60 -5.18 14.51 10.55
CA ILE A 60 -5.82 13.56 9.62
C ILE A 60 -5.82 12.18 10.27
N ALA A 61 -6.96 11.49 10.22
CA ALA A 61 -7.08 10.16 10.83
C ALA A 61 -6.18 9.14 10.10
N MET A 62 -5.51 8.30 10.88
CA MET A 62 -4.72 7.17 10.35
C MET A 62 -5.66 6.11 9.79
N THR A 63 -5.34 5.62 8.60
CA THR A 63 -6.04 4.49 7.96
C THR A 63 -5.09 3.30 7.77
N ALA A 64 -5.60 2.21 7.27
CA ALA A 64 -4.84 1.04 6.87
C ALA A 64 -5.19 0.68 5.42
N PRO A 65 -4.27 0.11 4.65
CA PRO A 65 -2.91 -0.25 5.00
C PRO A 65 -1.89 0.88 4.79
N VAL A 66 -0.65 0.66 5.22
CA VAL A 66 0.53 1.37 4.73
C VAL A 66 1.04 0.59 3.52
N ILE A 67 1.17 1.25 2.39
CA ILE A 67 1.49 0.63 1.11
C ILE A 67 2.92 0.97 0.71
N ALA A 68 3.73 -0.06 0.45
CA ALA A 68 5.05 0.11 -0.17
C ALA A 68 5.00 -0.45 -1.59
N ALA A 69 5.21 0.41 -2.58
CA ALA A 69 5.09 0.06 -4.00
C ALA A 69 6.42 0.16 -4.73
N GLN A 70 6.66 -0.79 -5.63
CA GLN A 70 7.83 -0.83 -6.50
C GLN A 70 7.48 -1.52 -7.81
N SER A 71 8.20 -1.20 -8.88
CA SER A 71 8.12 -1.96 -10.13
C SER A 71 8.99 -3.22 -10.02
N GLY A 72 8.34 -4.38 -9.97
CA GLY A 72 8.99 -5.63 -9.61
C GLY A 72 9.33 -5.66 -8.11
N LEU A 73 9.95 -6.71 -7.62
CA LEU A 73 10.46 -6.77 -6.26
C LEU A 73 11.98 -6.81 -6.27
N LYS A 74 12.59 -5.71 -5.91
CA LYS A 74 14.04 -5.58 -5.75
C LYS A 74 14.35 -5.51 -4.26
N THR A 75 15.28 -6.32 -3.82
CA THR A 75 15.70 -6.39 -2.40
C THR A 75 16.86 -5.46 -2.10
N GLU A 76 17.60 -5.11 -3.12
CA GLU A 76 18.70 -4.16 -3.07
C GLU A 76 18.18 -2.74 -2.85
N GLN A 77 19.09 -1.80 -2.60
CA GLN A 77 18.70 -0.41 -2.47
C GLN A 77 18.14 0.10 -3.80
N ASP A 78 16.87 0.49 -3.78
CA ASP A 78 16.16 1.01 -4.94
C ASP A 78 15.03 1.93 -4.47
N ASP A 79 14.36 2.55 -5.41
CA ASP A 79 13.26 3.47 -5.10
C ASP A 79 12.00 2.74 -4.69
N TRP A 80 11.49 3.11 -3.53
CA TRP A 80 10.22 2.68 -3.01
C TRP A 80 9.28 3.88 -2.87
N TYR A 81 8.02 3.66 -3.22
CA TYR A 81 6.95 4.64 -2.99
C TYR A 81 6.10 4.16 -1.84
N VAL A 82 6.23 4.80 -0.68
CA VAL A 82 5.48 4.42 0.51
C VAL A 82 4.35 5.42 0.72
N SER A 83 3.14 4.91 0.91
CA SER A 83 1.94 5.74 0.95
C SER A 83 1.07 5.43 2.17
N PHE A 84 0.48 6.49 2.73
CA PHE A 84 -0.69 6.40 3.57
C PHE A 84 -1.93 6.69 2.71
N VAL A 85 -2.98 5.92 2.91
CA VAL A 85 -4.27 6.17 2.25
C VAL A 85 -5.03 7.20 3.08
N MET A 86 -5.46 8.29 2.45
CA MET A 86 -6.24 9.30 3.15
C MET A 86 -7.64 8.78 3.47
N PRO A 87 -8.31 9.30 4.52
CA PRO A 87 -9.65 8.86 4.89
C PRO A 87 -10.61 8.86 3.70
N SER A 88 -11.55 7.90 3.70
CA SER A 88 -12.60 7.81 2.69
C SER A 88 -13.34 9.14 2.55
N GLY A 89 -13.60 9.54 1.31
CA GLY A 89 -14.24 10.83 1.03
C GLY A 89 -13.30 12.02 0.96
N SER A 90 -11.99 11.83 1.22
CA SER A 90 -11.00 12.88 1.04
C SER A 90 -10.94 13.33 -0.42
N LYS A 91 -10.93 14.64 -0.64
CA LYS A 91 -10.80 15.23 -1.97
C LYS A 91 -9.41 15.83 -2.13
N PHE A 92 -8.73 15.50 -3.19
CA PHE A 92 -7.39 15.97 -3.48
C PHE A 92 -7.26 17.50 -3.36
N THR A 93 -8.22 18.23 -3.94
CA THR A 93 -8.22 19.71 -3.94
C THR A 93 -8.44 20.32 -2.56
N GLN A 94 -8.94 19.55 -1.59
CA GLN A 94 -9.24 20.00 -0.23
C GLN A 94 -8.22 19.51 0.80
N MET A 95 -7.26 18.69 0.39
CA MET A 95 -6.22 18.21 1.31
C MET A 95 -5.27 19.35 1.66
N PRO A 96 -4.87 19.47 2.96
CA PRO A 96 -3.89 20.47 3.35
C PRO A 96 -2.53 20.16 2.74
N HIS A 97 -1.81 21.19 2.33
CA HIS A 97 -0.47 21.03 1.76
C HIS A 97 0.52 20.54 2.82
N PRO A 98 1.33 19.50 2.51
CA PRO A 98 2.38 19.06 3.42
C PRO A 98 3.42 20.18 3.68
N ASN A 99 3.90 20.25 4.92
CA ASN A 99 5.03 21.14 5.24
C ASN A 99 6.36 20.56 4.74
N ASP A 100 6.46 19.24 4.75
CA ASP A 100 7.65 18.53 4.28
C ASP A 100 7.54 18.31 2.75
N PRO A 101 8.49 18.83 1.96
CA PRO A 101 8.47 18.66 0.51
C PRO A 101 8.65 17.22 0.04
N GLN A 102 9.11 16.31 0.91
CA GLN A 102 9.18 14.88 0.58
C GLN A 102 7.81 14.23 0.46
N VAL A 103 6.80 14.78 1.16
CA VAL A 103 5.44 14.24 1.12
C VAL A 103 4.70 14.82 -0.08
N VAL A 104 4.25 13.94 -0.96
CA VAL A 104 3.50 14.29 -2.18
C VAL A 104 2.10 13.72 -2.09
N LEU A 105 1.09 14.53 -2.36
CA LEU A 105 -0.29 14.07 -2.46
C LEU A 105 -0.56 13.56 -3.87
N LYS A 106 -1.22 12.43 -4.00
CA LYS A 106 -1.60 11.83 -5.28
C LYS A 106 -3.04 11.37 -5.27
N GLU A 107 -3.72 11.57 -6.38
CA GLU A 107 -5.00 10.91 -6.64
C GLU A 107 -4.75 9.55 -7.25
N LEU A 108 -5.48 8.56 -6.77
CA LEU A 108 -5.50 7.24 -7.35
C LEU A 108 -6.92 6.98 -7.85
N ASP A 109 -7.03 6.76 -9.16
CA ASP A 109 -8.32 6.43 -9.79
C ASP A 109 -8.77 5.02 -9.40
N LYS A 110 -10.02 4.74 -9.67
CA LYS A 110 -10.56 3.40 -9.52
C LYS A 110 -9.68 2.40 -10.26
N GLN A 111 -9.29 1.33 -9.59
CA GLN A 111 -8.40 0.30 -10.14
C GLN A 111 -8.89 -1.09 -9.83
N SER A 112 -8.73 -1.99 -10.81
CA SER A 112 -8.87 -3.43 -10.57
C SER A 112 -7.51 -4.03 -10.28
N CYS A 113 -7.44 -4.81 -9.20
CA CYS A 113 -6.20 -5.44 -8.75
C CYS A 113 -6.45 -6.89 -8.38
N VAL A 114 -5.41 -7.70 -8.46
CA VAL A 114 -5.40 -9.03 -7.84
C VAL A 114 -4.74 -8.93 -6.48
N VAL A 115 -5.24 -9.69 -5.51
CA VAL A 115 -4.82 -9.60 -4.11
C VAL A 115 -4.69 -10.97 -3.50
N ILE A 116 -3.56 -11.23 -2.85
CA ILE A 116 -3.35 -12.37 -1.97
C ILE A 116 -3.09 -11.87 -0.55
N SER A 117 -3.72 -12.47 0.44
CA SER A 117 -3.53 -12.12 1.85
C SER A 117 -2.73 -13.20 2.56
N PHE A 118 -2.01 -12.79 3.59
CA PHE A 118 -1.27 -13.72 4.44
C PHE A 118 -1.06 -13.15 5.84
N ARG A 119 -0.90 -14.05 6.81
CA ARG A 119 -0.61 -13.69 8.20
C ARG A 119 0.84 -13.99 8.54
N GLY A 120 1.35 -13.28 9.53
CA GLY A 120 2.72 -13.38 9.98
C GLY A 120 3.58 -12.21 9.49
N ARG A 121 4.86 -12.24 9.82
CA ARG A 121 5.79 -11.20 9.38
C ARG A 121 5.94 -11.22 7.86
N ALA A 122 5.83 -10.05 7.26
CA ALA A 122 6.11 -9.85 5.84
C ALA A 122 7.63 -9.76 5.61
N THR A 123 8.35 -10.86 5.90
CA THR A 123 9.78 -10.97 5.58
C THR A 123 9.98 -10.96 4.09
N ILE A 124 11.19 -10.67 3.62
CA ILE A 124 11.47 -10.67 2.18
C ILE A 124 11.20 -12.04 1.55
N THR A 125 11.56 -13.13 2.24
CA THR A 125 11.35 -14.49 1.75
C THR A 125 9.86 -14.80 1.57
N VAL A 126 9.05 -14.56 2.60
CA VAL A 126 7.60 -14.80 2.55
C VAL A 126 6.94 -13.91 1.50
N THR A 127 7.33 -12.64 1.43
CA THR A 127 6.79 -11.69 0.47
C THR A 127 7.06 -12.12 -0.96
N LYS A 128 8.29 -12.55 -1.27
CA LYS A 128 8.63 -13.09 -2.61
C LYS A 128 7.80 -14.32 -2.97
N GLU A 129 7.62 -15.23 -2.03
CA GLU A 129 6.79 -16.42 -2.23
C GLU A 129 5.35 -16.06 -2.57
N LYS A 130 4.78 -15.10 -1.83
CA LYS A 130 3.40 -14.65 -2.04
C LYS A 130 3.23 -13.90 -3.37
N ILE A 131 4.20 -13.10 -3.76
CA ILE A 131 4.19 -12.43 -5.07
C ILE A 131 4.22 -13.46 -6.19
N ASN A 132 5.10 -14.45 -6.11
CA ASN A 132 5.20 -15.50 -7.13
C ASN A 132 3.93 -16.34 -7.19
N GLN A 133 3.36 -16.67 -6.04
CA GLN A 133 2.09 -17.39 -5.96
C GLN A 133 0.96 -16.60 -6.63
N LEU A 134 0.86 -15.31 -6.34
CA LEU A 134 -0.18 -14.45 -6.90
C LEU A 134 -0.03 -14.30 -8.42
N ARG A 135 1.19 -14.04 -8.91
CA ARG A 135 1.45 -13.91 -10.34
C ARG A 135 1.15 -15.20 -11.10
N SER A 136 1.54 -16.34 -10.54
CA SER A 136 1.26 -17.66 -11.14
C SER A 136 -0.24 -17.94 -11.16
N ALA A 137 -0.96 -17.64 -10.07
CA ALA A 137 -2.39 -17.85 -9.98
C ALA A 137 -3.16 -16.98 -10.99
N ALA A 138 -2.80 -15.70 -11.10
CA ALA A 138 -3.40 -14.79 -12.08
C ALA A 138 -3.14 -15.25 -13.51
N LYS A 139 -1.94 -15.75 -13.80
CA LYS A 139 -1.60 -16.30 -15.12
C LYS A 139 -2.47 -17.51 -15.48
N ARG A 140 -2.72 -18.40 -14.52
CA ARG A 140 -3.62 -19.56 -14.74
C ARG A 140 -5.03 -19.12 -15.12
N GLU A 141 -5.47 -17.99 -14.59
CA GLU A 141 -6.81 -17.42 -14.87
C GLU A 141 -6.80 -16.43 -16.04
N ASN A 142 -5.70 -16.33 -16.79
CA ASN A 142 -5.54 -15.44 -17.94
C ASN A 142 -5.72 -13.96 -17.59
N ILE A 143 -5.30 -13.56 -16.40
CA ILE A 143 -5.34 -12.16 -15.95
C ILE A 143 -3.96 -11.54 -16.19
N ALA A 144 -3.91 -10.52 -17.04
CA ALA A 144 -2.67 -9.77 -17.28
C ALA A 144 -2.41 -8.78 -16.15
N LEU A 145 -1.20 -8.75 -15.64
CA LEU A 145 -0.79 -7.89 -14.53
C LEU A 145 0.25 -6.87 -14.97
N THR A 146 0.26 -5.72 -14.28
CA THR A 146 1.34 -4.73 -14.42
C THR A 146 2.61 -5.21 -13.71
N SER A 147 3.71 -4.51 -13.90
CA SER A 147 4.96 -4.76 -13.18
C SER A 147 4.93 -4.21 -11.75
N GLU A 148 3.99 -3.32 -11.43
CA GLU A 148 3.87 -2.73 -10.10
C GLU A 148 3.49 -3.79 -9.08
N THR A 149 4.20 -3.81 -7.97
CA THR A 149 3.90 -4.69 -6.83
C THR A 149 3.74 -3.82 -5.58
N ARG A 150 2.64 -4.02 -4.87
CA ARG A 150 2.35 -3.30 -3.63
C ARG A 150 2.32 -4.27 -2.47
N ILE A 151 3.07 -3.95 -1.43
CA ILE A 151 3.02 -4.66 -0.15
C ILE A 151 2.20 -3.80 0.81
N ALA A 152 1.06 -4.32 1.23
CA ALA A 152 0.12 -3.63 2.10
C ALA A 152 0.20 -4.21 3.51
N ARG A 153 0.63 -3.40 4.47
CA ARG A 153 0.76 -3.78 5.88
C ARG A 153 -0.35 -3.12 6.69
N PHE A 154 -1.09 -3.95 7.43
CA PHE A 154 -2.31 -3.51 8.14
C PHE A 154 -2.09 -3.33 9.63
N ASP A 155 -1.01 -3.82 10.20
CA ASP A 155 -0.78 -3.83 11.63
C ASP A 155 0.43 -2.98 12.02
N PRO A 156 0.39 -2.33 13.20
CA PRO A 156 1.52 -1.54 13.68
C PRO A 156 2.70 -2.44 14.07
N PRO A 157 3.94 -1.92 14.03
CA PRO A 157 5.14 -2.73 14.29
C PRO A 157 5.21 -3.32 15.71
N PHE A 158 4.54 -2.70 16.70
CA PHE A 158 4.53 -3.20 18.08
C PHE A 158 3.62 -4.41 18.28
N LYS A 159 2.71 -4.71 17.34
CA LYS A 159 1.90 -5.92 17.40
C LYS A 159 2.79 -7.14 17.11
N PRO A 160 2.66 -8.26 17.86
CA PRO A 160 3.47 -9.43 17.58
C PRO A 160 3.35 -9.88 16.12
N GLY A 161 4.51 -10.11 15.46
CA GLY A 161 4.57 -10.39 14.03
C GLY A 161 3.72 -11.59 13.60
N LEU A 162 3.56 -12.59 14.46
CA LEU A 162 2.71 -13.76 14.21
C LEU A 162 1.26 -13.38 13.87
N PHE A 163 0.77 -12.28 14.42
CA PHE A 163 -0.61 -11.82 14.22
C PHE A 163 -0.74 -10.72 13.18
N HIS A 164 0.34 -10.35 12.51
CA HIS A 164 0.28 -9.35 11.44
C HIS A 164 -0.57 -9.89 10.28
N TYR A 165 -1.38 -8.99 9.72
CA TYR A 165 -2.13 -9.23 8.49
C TYR A 165 -1.52 -8.40 7.37
N ASN A 166 -1.25 -9.02 6.23
CA ASN A 166 -0.63 -8.38 5.08
C ASN A 166 -1.32 -8.79 3.79
N GLU A 167 -1.18 -7.96 2.78
CA GLU A 167 -1.63 -8.27 1.44
C GLU A 167 -0.57 -7.91 0.41
N ILE A 168 -0.51 -8.69 -0.66
CA ILE A 168 0.15 -8.29 -1.90
C ILE A 168 -0.93 -7.86 -2.86
N VAL A 169 -0.79 -6.66 -3.43
CA VAL A 169 -1.75 -6.07 -4.35
C VAL A 169 -1.02 -5.74 -5.64
N ILE A 170 -1.52 -6.26 -6.75
CA ILE A 170 -0.93 -6.03 -8.08
C ILE A 170 -2.02 -5.53 -9.02
N PRO A 171 -1.86 -4.31 -9.60
CA PRO A 171 -2.82 -3.81 -10.56
C PRO A 171 -2.93 -4.72 -11.78
N ALA A 172 -4.15 -4.94 -12.25
CA ALA A 172 -4.46 -5.79 -13.38
C ALA A 172 -4.88 -4.96 -14.59
N ASN A 173 -4.49 -5.44 -15.77
CA ASN A 173 -4.91 -4.87 -17.05
C ASN A 173 -6.06 -5.70 -17.59
N PHE A 174 -7.27 -5.19 -17.46
CA PHE A 174 -8.47 -5.80 -18.05
C PHE A 174 -8.83 -5.12 -19.36
#